data_6664b5548918f8825213113295c35f40
#
_entry.id   6664b5548918f8825213113295c35f40
#
_cell.length_a   1.000
_cell.length_b   1.000
_cell.length_c   1.000
_cell.angle_alpha   90.00
_cell.angle_beta   90.00
_cell.angle_gamma   90.00
#
_symmetry.space_group_name_H-M   'P 1'
#
loop_
_entity.id
_entity.type
_entity.pdbx_description
1 polymer ?
#
loop_
_entity_poly.entity_id
_entity_poly.type
_entity_poly.pdbx_seq_one_letter_code
_entity_poly.pdbx_strand_id
1 'polypeptide(L)'
;MSVVIPPEVAATFKDLKQRRKLAWMLMRIDTEHFRLEVVKTGTPGPQALAELLAALPLGNGAYFVFDLPVKNTYGGQGSSLRFFTWAPAAAPGKATVIYAAQRKTLDTVFTGCIDALATCKGDVETALGAQSSKDDEEWDPDA
;
A
#
# COMPACT_ATOMS: atom_id res chain seq x y z
N MET A 1 -2.08 20.82 11.69
CA MET A 1 -0.79 20.20 11.95
C MET A 1 -0.57 19.03 10.99
N SER A 2 0.59 18.98 10.36
CA SER A 2 0.89 17.95 9.37
C SER A 2 1.94 16.98 9.91
N VAL A 3 1.76 15.70 9.57
CA VAL A 3 2.74 14.68 9.95
C VAL A 3 4.06 14.96 9.25
N VAL A 4 5.17 14.76 9.97
CA VAL A 4 6.51 14.93 9.41
C VAL A 4 6.86 13.67 8.63
N ILE A 5 7.39 13.84 7.41
CA ILE A 5 7.81 12.73 6.57
C ILE A 5 9.35 12.75 6.50
N PRO A 6 10.04 11.86 7.23
CA PRO A 6 11.49 11.83 7.23
C PRO A 6 12.07 11.48 5.85
N PRO A 7 13.29 11.91 5.55
CA PRO A 7 13.91 11.59 4.25
C PRO A 7 14.04 10.11 3.96
N GLU A 8 14.22 9.28 4.97
CA GLU A 8 14.33 7.83 4.77
C GLU A 8 13.04 7.21 4.23
N VAL A 9 11.88 7.81 4.57
CA VAL A 9 10.60 7.35 4.03
C VAL A 9 10.54 7.61 2.53
N ALA A 10 10.91 8.80 2.12
CA ALA A 10 10.95 9.16 0.70
C ALA A 10 11.96 8.31 -0.06
N ALA A 11 13.10 8.02 0.54
CA ALA A 11 14.11 7.17 -0.06
C ALA A 11 13.61 5.74 -0.26
N THR A 12 12.89 5.20 0.72
CA THR A 12 12.31 3.86 0.64
C THR A 12 11.27 3.80 -0.47
N PHE A 13 10.44 4.83 -0.57
CA PHE A 13 9.45 4.90 -1.66
C PHE A 13 10.13 4.96 -3.03
N LYS A 14 11.24 5.66 -3.13
CA LYS A 14 12.01 5.74 -4.36
C LYS A 14 12.56 4.38 -4.77
N ASP A 15 13.06 3.61 -3.81
CA ASP A 15 13.53 2.25 -4.05
C ASP A 15 12.38 1.35 -4.56
N LEU A 16 11.19 1.55 -4.03
CA LEU A 16 10.01 0.79 -4.46
C LEU A 16 9.58 1.22 -5.87
N LYS A 17 9.47 2.52 -6.10
CA LYS A 17 8.90 3.06 -7.34
C LYS A 17 9.87 3.00 -8.52
N GLN A 18 11.10 3.41 -8.32
CA GLN A 18 12.07 3.58 -9.40
C GLN A 18 13.00 2.40 -9.56
N ARG A 19 13.48 1.86 -8.45
CA ARG A 19 14.45 0.77 -8.50
C ARG A 19 13.82 -0.61 -8.45
N ARG A 20 12.54 -0.67 -8.08
CA ARG A 20 11.77 -1.90 -7.98
C ARG A 20 12.42 -2.96 -7.09
N LYS A 21 13.16 -2.53 -6.09
CA LYS A 21 13.77 -3.43 -5.11
C LYS A 21 12.77 -3.94 -4.10
N LEU A 22 11.65 -3.22 -3.96
CA LEU A 22 10.62 -3.56 -2.99
C LEU A 22 9.29 -3.76 -3.70
N ALA A 23 8.48 -4.68 -3.17
CA ALA A 23 7.12 -4.89 -3.66
C ALA A 23 6.11 -4.07 -2.86
N TRP A 24 6.41 -3.82 -1.59
CA TRP A 24 5.53 -3.04 -0.72
C TRP A 24 6.32 -2.42 0.43
N MET A 25 5.73 -1.37 0.98
CA MET A 25 6.25 -0.74 2.18
C MET A 25 5.09 -0.41 3.10
N LEU A 26 5.23 -0.79 4.36
CA LEU A 26 4.22 -0.56 5.39
C LEU A 26 4.71 0.55 6.32
N MET A 27 3.83 1.52 6.59
CA MET A 27 4.17 2.70 7.37
C MET A 27 3.15 2.95 8.45
N ARG A 28 3.58 3.63 9.49
CA ARG A 28 2.67 4.09 10.54
C ARG A 28 3.02 5.50 10.95
N ILE A 29 2.08 6.17 11.61
CA ILE A 29 2.32 7.48 12.22
C ILE A 29 2.72 7.25 13.67
N ASP A 30 3.93 7.70 14.02
CA ASP A 30 4.35 7.76 15.42
C ASP A 30 3.60 8.91 16.05
N THR A 31 2.61 8.60 16.90
CA THR A 31 1.75 9.61 17.50
C THR A 31 2.45 10.44 18.56
N GLU A 32 3.55 9.95 19.12
CA GLU A 32 4.32 10.68 20.11
C GLU A 32 5.07 11.86 19.47
N HIS A 33 5.66 11.63 18.30
CA HIS A 33 6.43 12.65 17.59
C HIS A 33 5.73 13.18 16.34
N PHE A 34 4.57 12.65 16.05
CA PHE A 34 3.76 12.96 14.88
C PHE A 34 4.59 12.87 13.60
N ARG A 35 5.22 11.74 13.43
CA ARG A 35 6.14 11.48 12.33
C ARG A 35 5.81 10.15 11.66
N LEU A 36 5.90 10.13 10.34
CA LEU A 36 5.68 8.90 9.57
C LEU A 36 6.94 8.04 9.66
N GLU A 37 6.77 6.73 9.85
CA GLU A 37 7.90 5.81 9.87
C GLU A 37 7.58 4.54 9.12
N VAL A 38 8.61 3.97 8.49
CA VAL A 38 8.50 2.69 7.79
C VAL A 38 8.62 1.58 8.82
N VAL A 39 7.61 0.73 8.88
CA VAL A 39 7.57 -0.40 9.82
C VAL A 39 8.23 -1.62 9.20
N LYS A 40 7.92 -1.90 7.94
CA LYS A 40 8.39 -3.10 7.26
C LYS A 40 8.31 -2.90 5.76
N THR A 41 9.15 -3.62 5.05
CA THR A 41 9.13 -3.65 3.58
C THR A 41 9.16 -5.10 3.12
N GLY A 42 8.74 -5.33 1.88
CA GLY A 42 8.76 -6.67 1.29
C GLY A 42 9.39 -6.66 -0.08
N THR A 43 10.03 -7.77 -0.44
CA THR A 43 10.67 -7.91 -1.73
C THR A 43 9.70 -8.44 -2.78
N PRO A 44 9.94 -8.18 -4.08
CA PRO A 44 9.09 -8.71 -5.14
C PRO A 44 9.11 -10.24 -5.16
N GLY A 45 7.97 -10.84 -5.50
CA GLY A 45 7.85 -12.28 -5.60
C GLY A 45 6.41 -12.72 -5.42
N PRO A 46 6.12 -14.02 -5.64
CA PRO A 46 4.77 -14.55 -5.53
C PRO A 46 4.20 -14.51 -4.10
N GLN A 47 5.07 -14.34 -3.10
CA GLN A 47 4.66 -14.27 -1.71
C GLN A 47 4.44 -12.85 -1.22
N ALA A 48 4.67 -11.85 -2.07
CA ALA A 48 4.65 -10.45 -1.64
C ALA A 48 3.32 -10.04 -0.99
N LEU A 49 2.21 -10.38 -1.62
CA LEU A 49 0.89 -10.03 -1.08
C LEU A 49 0.62 -10.75 0.25
N ALA A 50 0.96 -12.02 0.34
CA ALA A 50 0.77 -12.79 1.56
C ALA A 50 1.61 -12.23 2.71
N GLU A 51 2.83 -11.82 2.43
CA GLU A 51 3.69 -11.21 3.43
C GLU A 51 3.14 -9.88 3.91
N LEU A 52 2.62 -9.07 3.00
CA LEU A 52 1.99 -7.80 3.37
C LEU A 52 0.79 -8.04 4.27
N LEU A 53 -0.09 -8.96 3.89
CA LEU A 53 -1.29 -9.26 4.67
C LEU A 53 -0.93 -9.72 6.08
N ALA A 54 0.13 -10.52 6.20
CA ALA A 54 0.59 -10.99 7.50
C ALA A 54 1.18 -9.87 8.36
N ALA A 55 1.69 -8.82 7.73
CA ALA A 55 2.32 -7.70 8.44
C ALA A 55 1.32 -6.63 8.89
N LEU A 56 0.11 -6.61 8.32
CA LEU A 56 -0.88 -5.58 8.62
C LEU A 56 -1.34 -5.64 10.07
N PRO A 57 -1.33 -4.51 10.80
CA PRO A 57 -1.82 -4.50 12.18
C PRO A 57 -3.34 -4.65 12.22
N LEU A 58 -3.83 -5.48 13.13
CA LEU A 58 -5.27 -5.70 13.27
C LEU A 58 -5.93 -4.71 14.23
N GLY A 59 -5.15 -4.10 15.09
CA GLY A 59 -5.67 -3.19 16.11
C GLY A 59 -5.26 -1.74 15.94
N ASN A 60 -4.74 -1.36 14.79
CA ASN A 60 -4.29 0.00 14.57
C ASN A 60 -4.35 0.36 13.10
N GLY A 61 -4.31 1.67 12.81
CA GLY A 61 -4.22 2.14 11.44
C GLY A 61 -2.81 2.05 10.88
N ALA A 62 -2.71 2.15 9.56
CA ALA A 62 -1.43 2.18 8.88
C ALA A 62 -1.61 2.74 7.47
N TYR A 63 -0.49 3.01 6.82
CA TYR A 63 -0.47 3.25 5.37
C TYR A 63 0.42 2.21 4.74
N PHE A 64 0.13 1.81 3.53
CA PHE A 64 1.07 0.98 2.79
C PHE A 64 0.96 1.24 1.29
N VAL A 65 2.08 1.06 0.61
CA VAL A 65 2.18 1.16 -0.85
C VAL A 65 2.51 -0.22 -1.38
N PHE A 66 1.80 -0.63 -2.41
CA PHE A 66 2.03 -1.91 -3.07
C PHE A 66 2.28 -1.67 -4.55
N ASP A 67 3.36 -2.24 -5.06
CA ASP A 67 3.70 -2.19 -6.48
C ASP A 67 3.05 -3.38 -7.17
N LEU A 68 1.90 -3.15 -7.79
CA LEU A 68 1.14 -4.19 -8.45
C LEU A 68 1.63 -4.34 -9.89
N PRO A 69 2.21 -5.49 -10.26
CA PRO A 69 2.62 -5.72 -11.65
C PRO A 69 1.40 -5.76 -12.55
N VAL A 70 1.48 -5.06 -13.66
CA VAL A 70 0.41 -5.07 -14.67
C VAL A 70 1.01 -5.32 -16.04
N LYS A 71 0.20 -5.93 -16.91
CA LYS A 71 0.57 -6.10 -18.31
C LYS A 71 -0.23 -5.12 -19.15
N ASN A 72 0.47 -4.42 -20.03
CA ASN A 72 -0.24 -3.52 -20.94
C ASN A 72 -0.74 -4.26 -22.16
N THR A 73 -1.52 -3.57 -23.00
CA THR A 73 -2.15 -4.13 -24.18
C THR A 73 -1.15 -4.67 -25.20
N TYR A 74 0.07 -4.16 -25.18
CA TYR A 74 1.10 -4.54 -26.16
C TYR A 74 2.07 -5.58 -25.61
N GLY A 75 1.73 -6.22 -24.49
CA GLY A 75 2.58 -7.24 -23.89
C GLY A 75 3.72 -6.72 -23.06
N GLY A 76 3.85 -5.42 -22.91
CA GLY A 76 4.85 -4.84 -22.02
C GLY A 76 4.45 -5.01 -20.58
N GLN A 77 5.44 -4.97 -19.70
CA GLN A 77 5.22 -5.03 -18.27
C GLN A 77 5.37 -3.65 -17.67
N GLY A 78 4.44 -3.31 -16.80
CA GLY A 78 4.49 -2.08 -16.06
C GLY A 78 4.12 -2.37 -14.62
N SER A 79 3.90 -1.30 -13.86
CA SER A 79 3.42 -1.45 -12.50
C SER A 79 2.39 -0.38 -12.21
N SER A 80 1.48 -0.71 -11.31
CA SER A 80 0.49 0.21 -10.79
C SER A 80 0.76 0.35 -9.30
N LEU A 81 1.16 1.53 -8.87
CA LEU A 81 1.40 1.78 -7.46
C LEU A 81 0.08 2.07 -6.77
N ARG A 82 -0.20 1.32 -5.72
CA ARG A 82 -1.42 1.47 -4.94
C ARG A 82 -1.07 1.96 -3.54
N PHE A 83 -1.63 3.08 -3.16
CA PHE A 83 -1.43 3.63 -1.82
C PHE A 83 -2.69 3.37 -1.01
N PHE A 84 -2.57 2.60 0.06
CA PHE A 84 -3.70 2.23 0.90
C PHE A 84 -3.65 2.94 2.24
N THR A 85 -4.82 3.43 2.66
CA THR A 85 -5.04 3.83 4.05
C THR A 85 -5.70 2.63 4.73
N TRP A 86 -5.01 2.07 5.71
CA TRP A 86 -5.47 0.89 6.44
C TRP A 86 -6.20 1.32 7.70
N ALA A 87 -7.47 1.00 7.80
CA ALA A 87 -8.31 1.40 8.92
C ALA A 87 -9.19 0.23 9.37
N PRO A 88 -8.61 -0.77 10.06
CA PRO A 88 -9.37 -1.94 10.47
C PRO A 88 -10.42 -1.60 11.54
N ALA A 89 -11.49 -2.39 11.60
CA ALA A 89 -12.59 -2.15 12.53
C ALA A 89 -12.14 -2.12 13.99
N ALA A 90 -11.12 -2.90 14.32
CA ALA A 90 -10.61 -2.97 15.69
C ALA A 90 -9.71 -1.80 16.06
N ALA A 91 -9.32 -0.96 15.10
CA ALA A 91 -8.49 0.21 15.40
C ALA A 91 -9.30 1.26 16.15
N PRO A 92 -8.66 1.99 17.10
CA PRO A 92 -9.36 3.10 17.77
C PRO A 92 -9.83 4.13 16.75
N GLY A 93 -11.04 4.66 16.94
CA GLY A 93 -11.59 5.67 16.04
C GLY A 93 -10.69 6.89 15.89
N LYS A 94 -10.00 7.27 16.98
CA LYS A 94 -9.07 8.36 16.97
C LYS A 94 -7.92 8.12 15.99
N ALA A 95 -7.39 6.91 15.95
CA ALA A 95 -6.32 6.57 15.01
C ALA A 95 -6.82 6.64 13.58
N THR A 96 -8.01 6.11 13.31
CA THR A 96 -8.61 6.16 11.99
C THR A 96 -8.75 7.59 11.49
N VAL A 97 -9.21 8.50 12.35
CA VAL A 97 -9.36 9.91 12.00
C VAL A 97 -8.01 10.55 11.67
N ILE A 98 -6.99 10.26 12.46
CA ILE A 98 -5.64 10.80 12.24
C ILE A 98 -5.10 10.35 10.87
N TYR A 99 -5.21 9.05 10.58
CA TYR A 99 -4.71 8.52 9.30
C TYR A 99 -5.47 9.12 8.11
N ALA A 100 -6.77 9.25 8.22
CA ALA A 100 -7.56 9.86 7.16
C ALA A 100 -7.21 11.34 6.96
N ALA A 101 -7.02 12.06 8.05
CA ALA A 101 -6.73 13.50 7.99
C ALA A 101 -5.34 13.77 7.40
N GLN A 102 -4.37 12.92 7.65
CA GLN A 102 -3.00 13.13 7.17
C GLN A 102 -2.74 12.57 5.78
N ARG A 103 -3.70 11.86 5.20
CA ARG A 103 -3.51 11.22 3.89
C ARG A 103 -3.08 12.24 2.82
N LYS A 104 -3.70 13.39 2.81
CA LYS A 104 -3.41 14.42 1.81
C LYS A 104 -2.00 14.98 1.92
N THR A 105 -1.47 15.07 3.12
CA THR A 105 -0.10 15.53 3.34
C THR A 105 0.91 14.59 2.66
N LEU A 106 0.58 13.30 2.59
CA LEU A 106 1.45 12.31 2.00
C LEU A 106 1.51 12.38 0.48
N ASP A 107 0.55 13.05 -0.16
CA ASP A 107 0.53 13.19 -1.62
C ASP A 107 1.77 13.91 -2.16
N THR A 108 2.41 14.72 -1.33
CA THR A 108 3.62 15.45 -1.75
C THR A 108 4.81 14.53 -1.97
N VAL A 109 4.81 13.37 -1.32
CA VAL A 109 5.90 12.39 -1.41
C VAL A 109 5.49 11.18 -2.25
N PHE A 110 4.28 10.66 -2.01
CA PHE A 110 3.82 9.44 -2.68
C PHE A 110 3.06 9.76 -3.95
N THR A 111 3.79 10.26 -4.93
CA THR A 111 3.23 10.65 -6.22
C THR A 111 3.08 9.46 -7.16
N GLY A 112 2.07 9.53 -8.03
CA GLY A 112 1.85 8.48 -9.02
C GLY A 112 1.16 7.24 -8.50
N CYS A 113 0.59 7.31 -7.30
CA CYS A 113 -0.12 6.18 -6.70
C CYS A 113 -1.61 6.33 -6.87
N ILE A 114 -2.29 5.21 -7.05
CA ILE A 114 -3.75 5.16 -7.02
C ILE A 114 -4.17 5.00 -5.56
N ASP A 115 -5.00 5.90 -5.09
CA ASP A 115 -5.43 5.93 -3.70
C ASP A 115 -6.52 4.90 -3.44
N ALA A 116 -6.47 4.25 -2.29
CA ALA A 116 -7.45 3.26 -1.89
C ALA A 116 -7.62 3.23 -0.37
N LEU A 117 -8.74 2.72 0.08
CA LEU A 117 -9.04 2.54 1.50
C LEU A 117 -9.32 1.06 1.75
N ALA A 118 -8.75 0.53 2.82
CA ALA A 118 -9.01 -0.85 3.21
C ALA A 118 -9.35 -0.92 4.69
N THR A 119 -10.39 -1.65 5.04
CA THR A 119 -10.83 -1.83 6.42
C THR A 119 -10.65 -3.26 6.91
N CYS A 120 -10.33 -4.17 6.01
CA CYS A 120 -10.05 -5.56 6.36
C CYS A 120 -9.11 -6.15 5.30
N LYS A 121 -8.54 -7.30 5.62
CA LYS A 121 -7.62 -7.96 4.68
C LYS A 121 -8.32 -8.35 3.37
N GLY A 122 -9.61 -8.66 3.44
CA GLY A 122 -10.39 -8.96 2.26
C GLY A 122 -10.43 -7.81 1.27
N ASP A 123 -10.50 -6.57 1.74
CA ASP A 123 -10.46 -5.39 0.87
C ASP A 123 -9.14 -5.31 0.11
N VAL A 124 -8.03 -5.61 0.78
CA VAL A 124 -6.71 -5.60 0.18
C VAL A 124 -6.59 -6.71 -0.86
N GLU A 125 -7.05 -7.90 -0.52
CA GLU A 125 -7.04 -9.04 -1.45
C GLU A 125 -7.89 -8.75 -2.68
N THR A 126 -9.05 -8.14 -2.50
CA THR A 126 -9.91 -7.78 -3.62
C THR A 126 -9.25 -6.76 -4.51
N ALA A 127 -8.61 -5.74 -3.93
CA ALA A 127 -7.98 -4.68 -4.71
C ALA A 127 -6.73 -5.14 -5.44
N LEU A 128 -5.94 -6.02 -4.85
CA LEU A 128 -4.65 -6.42 -5.39
C LEU A 128 -4.69 -7.82 -6.01
N GLY A 129 -5.32 -8.77 -5.32
CA GLY A 129 -5.37 -10.15 -5.77
C GLY A 129 -6.42 -10.40 -6.83
N ALA A 130 -7.62 -9.86 -6.65
CA ALA A 130 -8.72 -10.08 -7.58
C ALA A 130 -8.45 -9.44 -8.95
N GLN A 131 -7.64 -8.38 -8.99
CA GLN A 131 -7.31 -7.76 -10.24
C GLN A 131 -6.46 -8.70 -11.11
N SER A 132 -5.55 -9.44 -10.52
CA SER A 132 -4.81 -10.49 -11.18
C SER A 132 -5.73 -11.63 -11.61
N SER A 133 -6.59 -12.06 -10.70
CA SER A 133 -7.55 -13.13 -10.99
C SER A 133 -8.54 -12.73 -12.04
N LYS A 134 -8.93 -11.46 -12.04
CA LYS A 134 -9.88 -10.95 -13.02
C LYS A 134 -9.28 -10.94 -14.41
N ASP A 135 -8.02 -10.65 -14.53
CA ASP A 135 -7.33 -10.73 -15.81
C ASP A 135 -7.29 -12.18 -16.29
N ASP A 136 -7.08 -13.11 -15.38
CA ASP A 136 -7.11 -14.53 -15.70
C ASP A 136 -8.52 -14.98 -16.09
N GLU A 137 -9.54 -14.48 -15.43
CA GLU A 137 -10.92 -14.81 -15.76
C GLU A 137 -11.35 -14.26 -17.10
N GLU A 138 -10.99 -13.04 -17.39
CA GLU A 138 -11.27 -12.45 -18.70
C GLU A 138 -10.56 -13.20 -19.81
N TRP A 139 -9.50 -13.87 -19.45
CA TRP A 139 -8.67 -14.59 -20.39
C TRP A 139 -9.19 -15.96 -20.70
N ASP A 140 -10.04 -16.53 -19.83
CA ASP A 140 -10.58 -17.86 -20.04
C ASP A 140 -11.95 -17.76 -20.71
N PRO A 141 -12.00 -17.83 -22.03
CA PRO A 141 -13.24 -17.69 -22.75
C PRO A 141 -14.16 -18.89 -22.57
N ASP A 142 -13.65 -19.95 -22.01
CA ASP A 142 -14.44 -21.13 -21.73
C ASP A 142 -15.06 -21.11 -20.37
N ALA A 143 -14.67 -20.13 -19.59
CA ALA A 143 -15.24 -19.96 -18.28
C ALA A 143 -16.67 -19.49 -18.35
#